data_efbd05d7da2d6d8b3bcd49b01bd50ef0
#
_entry.id   efbd05d7da2d6d8b3bcd49b01bd50ef0
#
_cell.length_a   1.000
_cell.length_b   1.000
_cell.length_c   1.000
_cell.angle_alpha   90.00
_cell.angle_beta   90.00
_cell.angle_gamma   90.00
#
_symmetry.space_group_name_H-M   'P 1'
#
loop_
_entity.id
_entity.type
_entity.pdbx_description
1 polymer ?
#
loop_
_entity_poly.entity_id
_entity_poly.type
_entity_poly.pdbx_seq_one_letter_code
_entity_poly.pdbx_strand_id
1 'polypeptide(L)'
;MTASLSAPTQRAAWLEQWLSQLPAASGALAAVQQRGRAALAQQGVPSSRSEDWRFTDLSLLQALPLAAAQPAQPTLAAGGSVLRLQLDGQSDPLAGVTLPAGLEVLSEAELAQGLGHTLAATGCQQHWPVELNQASATQVLALRVKSRASAALELVSASAGGMLPLRILLVLEEKAQLDLSQLIEARAAGLVSLVIEAHLARSAQLRHGLVAFGQNDAALFSHIAVEQEPESQAALSNVAAGWGLARHEPRLVQVQGQAHSFLRGLQLVGGQQ
;
A
#
# COMPACT_ATOMS: atom_id res chain seq x y z
N MET A 1 -34.24 -16.25 0.58
CA MET A 1 -34.42 -14.98 -0.14
C MET A 1 -34.22 -13.85 0.85
N THR A 2 -33.00 -13.46 1.12
CA THR A 2 -32.70 -12.25 1.90
C THR A 2 -32.24 -11.21 0.91
N ALA A 3 -33.10 -10.24 0.65
CA ALA A 3 -32.78 -9.13 -0.23
C ALA A 3 -31.57 -8.39 0.29
N SER A 4 -30.50 -8.42 -0.47
CA SER A 4 -29.32 -7.57 -0.29
C SER A 4 -29.74 -6.11 -0.43
N LEU A 5 -30.15 -5.52 0.65
CA LEU A 5 -30.27 -4.08 0.78
C LEU A 5 -28.87 -3.51 1.06
N SER A 6 -28.00 -3.55 0.09
CA SER A 6 -26.88 -2.60 0.09
C SER A 6 -27.44 -1.23 -0.29
N ALA A 7 -28.31 -0.71 0.56
CA ALA A 7 -28.81 0.64 0.42
C ALA A 7 -27.61 1.61 0.49
N PRO A 8 -27.60 2.67 -0.32
CA PRO A 8 -26.59 3.75 -0.21
C PRO A 8 -26.38 4.21 1.23
N THR A 9 -27.43 4.16 2.05
CA THR A 9 -27.45 4.49 3.47
C THR A 9 -26.56 3.58 4.36
N GLN A 10 -26.50 2.27 4.08
CA GLN A 10 -25.69 1.36 4.88
C GLN A 10 -24.20 1.51 4.58
N ARG A 11 -23.84 1.71 3.31
CA ARG A 11 -22.45 1.98 2.91
C ARG A 11 -21.94 3.29 3.47
N ALA A 12 -22.77 4.32 3.49
CA ALA A 12 -22.46 5.60 4.08
C ALA A 12 -22.25 5.48 5.61
N ALA A 13 -23.14 4.78 6.30
CA ALA A 13 -23.04 4.55 7.75
C ALA A 13 -21.77 3.73 8.12
N TRP A 14 -21.43 2.70 7.32
CA TRP A 14 -20.20 1.94 7.53
C TRP A 14 -18.96 2.84 7.39
N LEU A 15 -18.89 3.66 6.34
CA LEU A 15 -17.76 4.55 6.11
C LEU A 15 -17.64 5.60 7.23
N GLU A 16 -18.74 6.20 7.64
CA GLU A 16 -18.78 7.17 8.73
C GLU A 16 -18.31 6.55 10.06
N GLN A 17 -18.82 5.37 10.39
CA GLN A 17 -18.39 4.63 11.57
C GLN A 17 -16.91 4.30 11.51
N TRP A 18 -16.42 3.83 10.35
CA TRP A 18 -15.01 3.52 10.18
C TRP A 18 -14.12 4.77 10.36
N LEU A 19 -14.46 5.89 9.69
CA LEU A 19 -13.70 7.14 9.81
C LEU A 19 -13.65 7.67 11.24
N SER A 20 -14.74 7.48 12.02
CA SER A 20 -14.79 7.92 13.41
C SER A 20 -13.88 7.13 14.36
N GLN A 21 -13.51 5.91 14.00
CA GLN A 21 -12.66 5.01 14.81
C GLN A 21 -11.18 5.08 14.44
N LEU A 22 -10.83 5.75 13.34
CA LEU A 22 -9.45 5.83 12.89
C LEU A 22 -8.58 6.64 13.87
N PRO A 23 -7.41 6.12 14.24
CA PRO A 23 -6.46 6.85 15.08
C PRO A 23 -5.93 8.09 14.35
N ALA A 24 -5.60 9.14 15.10
CA ALA A 24 -5.00 10.34 14.55
C ALA A 24 -3.53 10.11 14.21
N ALA A 25 -3.10 10.53 13.04
CA ALA A 25 -1.69 10.59 12.65
C ALA A 25 -1.03 11.85 13.21
N SER A 26 0.29 11.83 13.29
CA SER A 26 1.15 12.95 13.68
C SER A 26 2.11 13.36 12.57
N GLY A 27 2.84 14.45 12.76
CA GLY A 27 3.85 14.92 11.81
C GLY A 27 3.30 15.14 10.39
N ALA A 28 4.10 14.80 9.39
CA ALA A 28 3.74 14.97 7.97
C ALA A 28 2.48 14.18 7.56
N LEU A 29 2.20 13.06 8.23
CA LEU A 29 1.01 12.26 7.93
C LEU A 29 -0.29 12.91 8.39
N ALA A 30 -0.29 13.81 9.38
CA ALA A 30 -1.52 14.42 9.89
C ALA A 30 -2.30 15.16 8.80
N ALA A 31 -1.62 15.97 7.99
CA ALA A 31 -2.24 16.69 6.88
C ALA A 31 -2.73 15.74 5.76
N VAL A 32 -1.97 14.68 5.46
CA VAL A 32 -2.35 13.65 4.49
C VAL A 32 -3.61 12.93 4.96
N GLN A 33 -3.65 12.53 6.23
CA GLN A 33 -4.79 11.83 6.81
C GLN A 33 -6.06 12.70 6.81
N GLN A 34 -5.93 13.97 7.17
CA GLN A 34 -7.06 14.89 7.16
C GLN A 34 -7.67 15.04 5.74
N ARG A 35 -6.82 15.19 4.72
CA ARG A 35 -7.26 15.24 3.31
C ARG A 35 -7.96 13.95 2.89
N GLY A 36 -7.36 12.78 3.19
CA GLY A 36 -7.94 11.47 2.85
C GLY A 36 -9.31 11.27 3.51
N ARG A 37 -9.46 11.63 4.78
CA ARG A 37 -10.75 11.56 5.49
C ARG A 37 -11.81 12.46 4.83
N ALA A 38 -11.45 13.71 4.51
CA ALA A 38 -12.35 14.63 3.85
C ALA A 38 -12.76 14.14 2.45
N ALA A 39 -11.81 13.59 1.68
CA ALA A 39 -12.07 13.04 0.36
C ALA A 39 -13.01 11.82 0.43
N LEU A 40 -12.77 10.88 1.35
CA LEU A 40 -13.65 9.72 1.54
C LEU A 40 -15.05 10.12 1.99
N ALA A 41 -15.18 11.07 2.90
CA ALA A 41 -16.48 11.57 3.34
C ALA A 41 -17.27 12.20 2.18
N GLN A 42 -16.57 12.85 1.25
CA GLN A 42 -17.18 13.45 0.06
C GLN A 42 -17.52 12.40 -1.01
N GLN A 43 -16.59 11.46 -1.30
CA GLN A 43 -16.75 10.47 -2.36
C GLN A 43 -17.72 9.35 -1.97
N GLY A 44 -17.78 9.00 -0.68
CA GLY A 44 -18.47 7.82 -0.20
C GLY A 44 -17.79 6.51 -0.62
N VAL A 45 -18.48 5.39 -0.45
CA VAL A 45 -18.02 4.07 -0.91
C VAL A 45 -18.40 3.89 -2.39
N PRO A 46 -17.47 3.52 -3.25
CA PRO A 46 -17.74 3.29 -4.66
C PRO A 46 -18.87 2.26 -4.89
N SER A 47 -19.55 2.39 -5.98
CA SER A 47 -20.59 1.46 -6.38
C SER A 47 -20.31 0.88 -7.76
N SER A 48 -20.96 -0.22 -8.12
CA SER A 48 -20.89 -0.83 -9.46
C SER A 48 -21.39 0.08 -10.61
N ARG A 49 -21.93 1.26 -10.29
CA ARG A 49 -22.27 2.29 -11.27
C ARG A 49 -21.06 3.09 -11.73
N SER A 50 -20.00 3.14 -10.92
CA SER A 50 -18.73 3.71 -11.33
C SER A 50 -17.99 2.70 -12.22
N GLU A 51 -17.48 3.16 -13.36
CA GLU A 51 -16.82 2.29 -14.34
C GLU A 51 -15.64 1.51 -13.74
N ASP A 52 -14.80 2.18 -12.95
CA ASP A 52 -13.63 1.57 -12.30
C ASP A 52 -13.99 0.48 -11.28
N TRP A 53 -15.26 0.44 -10.83
CA TRP A 53 -15.77 -0.47 -9.80
C TRP A 53 -16.86 -1.40 -10.30
N ARG A 54 -17.17 -1.37 -11.59
CA ARG A 54 -18.29 -2.11 -12.19
C ARG A 54 -18.21 -3.62 -11.91
N PHE A 55 -17.02 -4.17 -11.86
CA PHE A 55 -16.75 -5.60 -11.66
C PHE A 55 -16.13 -5.90 -10.28
N THR A 56 -16.18 -4.97 -9.33
CA THR A 56 -15.63 -5.15 -7.99
C THR A 56 -16.76 -5.07 -6.96
N ASP A 57 -17.05 -6.18 -6.31
CA ASP A 57 -18.02 -6.20 -5.22
C ASP A 57 -17.35 -5.80 -3.91
N LEU A 58 -17.76 -4.68 -3.35
CA LEU A 58 -17.27 -4.14 -2.08
C LEU A 58 -18.13 -4.56 -0.88
N SER A 59 -19.09 -5.48 -1.05
CA SER A 59 -19.97 -5.91 0.05
C SER A 59 -19.20 -6.53 1.22
N LEU A 60 -18.10 -7.22 0.93
CA LEU A 60 -17.22 -7.81 1.95
C LEU A 60 -16.74 -6.76 2.97
N LEU A 61 -16.44 -5.53 2.54
CA LEU A 61 -15.91 -4.49 3.43
C LEU A 61 -16.84 -4.18 4.61
N GLN A 62 -18.13 -4.31 4.44
CA GLN A 62 -19.12 -4.03 5.50
C GLN A 62 -19.12 -5.08 6.61
N ALA A 63 -18.58 -6.26 6.34
CA ALA A 63 -18.45 -7.36 7.30
C ALA A 63 -17.10 -7.36 8.03
N LEU A 64 -16.14 -6.52 7.57
CA LEU A 64 -14.80 -6.51 8.15
C LEU A 64 -14.74 -5.80 9.52
N PRO A 65 -13.89 -6.27 10.45
CA PRO A 65 -13.63 -5.57 11.70
C PRO A 65 -13.06 -4.17 11.45
N LEU A 66 -13.60 -3.17 12.13
CA LEU A 66 -13.16 -1.77 12.01
C LEU A 66 -11.97 -1.43 12.92
N ALA A 67 -11.64 -2.29 13.87
CA ALA A 67 -10.50 -2.08 14.78
C ALA A 67 -9.17 -2.14 14.04
N ALA A 68 -8.14 -1.51 14.60
CA ALA A 68 -6.77 -1.64 14.11
C ALA A 68 -6.34 -3.12 14.05
N ALA A 69 -5.47 -3.44 13.10
CA ALA A 69 -5.01 -4.81 12.90
C ALA A 69 -4.33 -5.35 14.17
N GLN A 70 -4.58 -6.62 14.43
CA GLN A 70 -3.85 -7.36 15.44
C GLN A 70 -2.58 -7.94 14.79
N PRO A 71 -1.37 -7.54 15.23
CA PRO A 71 -0.14 -8.08 14.69
C PRO A 71 -0.05 -9.60 14.86
N ALA A 72 0.50 -10.28 13.87
CA ALA A 72 0.79 -11.71 13.91
C ALA A 72 2.24 -11.97 13.49
N GLN A 73 2.76 -13.14 13.87
CA GLN A 73 4.07 -13.56 13.40
C GLN A 73 3.95 -14.10 11.95
N PRO A 74 4.81 -13.69 11.03
CA PRO A 74 4.81 -14.24 9.68
C PRO A 74 5.05 -15.76 9.68
N THR A 75 4.38 -16.49 8.79
CA THR A 75 4.61 -17.95 8.64
C THR A 75 5.91 -18.27 7.93
N LEU A 76 6.30 -17.41 6.98
CA LEU A 76 7.54 -17.60 6.23
C LEU A 76 8.73 -17.06 7.04
N ALA A 77 9.70 -17.94 7.25
CA ALA A 77 10.97 -17.56 7.86
C ALA A 77 11.73 -16.57 6.99
N ALA A 78 12.63 -15.79 7.62
CA ALA A 78 13.53 -14.92 6.87
C ALA A 78 14.41 -15.75 5.92
N GLY A 79 14.45 -15.33 4.67
CA GLY A 79 15.30 -15.97 3.65
C GLY A 79 16.65 -15.28 3.54
N GLY A 80 17.65 -15.69 4.34
CA GLY A 80 19.02 -15.21 4.16
C GLY A 80 19.41 -13.97 4.98
N SER A 81 20.43 -13.23 4.51
CA SER A 81 21.09 -12.10 5.21
C SER A 81 20.51 -10.72 4.86
N VAL A 82 19.35 -10.66 4.21
CA VAL A 82 18.69 -9.39 3.85
C VAL A 82 18.05 -8.78 5.07
N LEU A 83 18.15 -7.46 5.23
CA LEU A 83 17.45 -6.75 6.29
C LEU A 83 15.94 -6.95 6.15
N ARG A 84 15.33 -7.53 7.19
CA ARG A 84 13.89 -7.74 7.28
C ARG A 84 13.28 -6.71 8.22
N LEU A 85 12.28 -5.97 7.73
CA LEU A 85 11.49 -5.02 8.51
C LEU A 85 10.05 -5.54 8.65
N GLN A 86 9.52 -5.52 9.86
CA GLN A 86 8.12 -5.83 10.11
C GLN A 86 7.30 -4.55 10.10
N LEU A 87 6.24 -4.53 9.28
CA LEU A 87 5.30 -3.44 9.21
C LEU A 87 3.95 -3.89 9.77
N ASP A 88 3.57 -3.39 10.94
CA ASP A 88 2.29 -3.66 11.60
C ASP A 88 1.29 -2.51 11.47
N GLY A 89 1.68 -1.42 10.80
CA GLY A 89 0.87 -0.23 10.59
C GLY A 89 0.71 0.67 11.83
N GLN A 90 1.35 0.34 12.94
CA GLN A 90 1.19 1.02 14.23
C GLN A 90 2.53 1.46 14.83
N SER A 91 3.53 0.57 14.81
CA SER A 91 4.86 0.82 15.37
C SER A 91 5.81 1.40 14.32
N ASP A 92 6.84 2.11 14.79
CA ASP A 92 7.95 2.51 13.91
C ASP A 92 8.75 1.26 13.49
N PRO A 93 8.72 0.89 12.18
CA PRO A 93 9.43 -0.31 11.70
C PRO A 93 10.95 -0.18 11.74
N LEU A 94 11.46 1.01 12.01
CA LEU A 94 12.90 1.31 12.08
C LEU A 94 13.42 1.43 13.52
N ALA A 95 12.55 1.30 14.51
CA ALA A 95 12.97 1.39 15.92
C ALA A 95 14.04 0.34 16.25
N GLY A 96 15.25 0.82 16.62
CA GLY A 96 16.40 -0.04 16.94
C GLY A 96 17.06 -0.73 15.73
N VAL A 97 16.68 -0.36 14.51
CA VAL A 97 17.23 -0.94 13.28
C VAL A 97 18.42 -0.12 12.79
N THR A 98 19.50 -0.80 12.42
CA THR A 98 20.63 -0.19 11.69
C THR A 98 20.44 -0.48 10.20
N LEU A 99 20.25 0.57 9.40
CA LEU A 99 20.14 0.44 7.96
C LEU A 99 21.48 0.11 7.31
N PRO A 100 21.50 -0.70 6.23
CA PRO A 100 22.71 -0.96 5.46
C PRO A 100 23.23 0.31 4.79
N ALA A 101 24.51 0.32 4.48
CA ALA A 101 25.18 1.44 3.80
C ALA A 101 24.44 1.82 2.50
N GLY A 102 24.22 3.11 2.29
CA GLY A 102 23.53 3.63 1.12
C GLY A 102 22.00 3.64 1.21
N LEU A 103 21.43 3.15 2.31
CA LEU A 103 20.03 3.27 2.61
C LEU A 103 19.83 4.24 3.80
N GLU A 104 18.97 5.23 3.65
CA GLU A 104 18.73 6.26 4.67
C GLU A 104 17.24 6.50 4.87
N VAL A 105 16.89 6.95 6.07
CA VAL A 105 15.53 7.44 6.37
C VAL A 105 15.39 8.86 5.83
N LEU A 106 14.27 9.16 5.18
CA LEU A 106 13.98 10.54 4.79
C LEU A 106 13.77 11.41 6.03
N SER A 107 14.29 12.62 6.00
CA SER A 107 13.97 13.64 7.01
C SER A 107 12.49 14.01 6.98
N GLU A 108 11.98 14.58 8.06
CA GLU A 108 10.57 15.00 8.13
C GLU A 108 10.21 16.02 7.03
N ALA A 109 11.13 16.90 6.69
CA ALA A 109 10.93 17.89 5.61
C ALA A 109 10.82 17.21 4.24
N GLU A 110 11.68 16.24 3.95
CA GLU A 110 11.67 15.46 2.71
C GLU A 110 10.43 14.58 2.63
N LEU A 111 10.04 13.98 3.75
CA LEU A 111 8.81 13.21 3.86
C LEU A 111 7.59 14.07 3.55
N ALA A 112 7.50 15.27 4.14
CA ALA A 112 6.39 16.19 3.90
C ALA A 112 6.31 16.65 2.44
N GLN A 113 7.44 16.79 1.75
CA GLN A 113 7.49 17.13 0.33
C GLN A 113 7.18 15.95 -0.58
N GLY A 114 7.61 14.74 -0.21
CA GLY A 114 7.48 13.52 -1.03
C GLY A 114 6.10 12.88 -0.96
N LEU A 115 5.41 12.96 0.18
CA LEU A 115 4.11 12.33 0.35
C LEU A 115 3.05 12.90 -0.59
N GLY A 116 2.52 12.03 -1.45
CA GLY A 116 1.51 12.38 -2.44
C GLY A 116 2.06 12.92 -3.76
N HIS A 117 3.37 13.20 -3.86
CA HIS A 117 4.00 13.71 -5.08
C HIS A 117 3.85 12.71 -6.23
N THR A 118 4.31 11.48 -6.03
CA THR A 118 4.23 10.41 -7.05
C THR A 118 2.78 10.01 -7.34
N LEU A 119 1.90 10.05 -6.34
CA LEU A 119 0.47 9.82 -6.56
C LEU A 119 -0.16 10.88 -7.47
N ALA A 120 0.22 12.15 -7.29
CA ALA A 120 -0.23 13.22 -8.16
C ALA A 120 0.34 13.09 -9.58
N ALA A 121 1.64 12.80 -9.70
CA ALA A 121 2.32 12.60 -10.99
C ALA A 121 1.71 11.44 -11.80
N THR A 122 1.30 10.36 -11.13
CA THR A 122 0.65 9.19 -11.77
C THR A 122 -0.86 9.34 -11.93
N GLY A 123 -1.45 10.46 -11.48
CA GLY A 123 -2.88 10.76 -11.61
C GLY A 123 -3.78 9.93 -10.70
N CYS A 124 -3.24 9.25 -9.69
CA CYS A 124 -4.01 8.35 -8.84
C CYS A 124 -4.26 8.87 -7.42
N GLN A 125 -3.90 10.11 -7.13
CA GLN A 125 -4.03 10.70 -5.80
C GLN A 125 -5.46 10.61 -5.23
N GLN A 126 -6.47 10.71 -6.10
CA GLN A 126 -7.90 10.68 -5.73
C GLN A 126 -8.55 9.31 -5.92
N HIS A 127 -7.78 8.26 -6.20
CA HIS A 127 -8.33 6.91 -6.25
C HIS A 127 -8.81 6.47 -4.87
N TRP A 128 -9.99 5.88 -4.81
CA TRP A 128 -10.60 5.50 -3.54
C TRP A 128 -9.72 4.62 -2.64
N PRO A 129 -8.98 3.59 -3.15
CA PRO A 129 -8.06 2.81 -2.31
C PRO A 129 -6.89 3.64 -1.78
N VAL A 130 -6.45 4.66 -2.52
CA VAL A 130 -5.39 5.59 -2.10
C VAL A 130 -5.91 6.49 -0.98
N GLU A 131 -7.09 7.08 -1.15
CA GLU A 131 -7.73 7.91 -0.12
C GLU A 131 -8.03 7.11 1.15
N LEU A 132 -8.44 5.83 1.01
CA LEU A 132 -8.63 4.91 2.13
C LEU A 132 -7.33 4.72 2.93
N ASN A 133 -6.21 4.51 2.26
CA ASN A 133 -4.90 4.42 2.89
C ASN A 133 -4.48 5.76 3.54
N GLN A 134 -4.64 6.86 2.82
CA GLN A 134 -4.34 8.20 3.35
C GLN A 134 -5.13 8.50 4.62
N ALA A 135 -6.42 8.15 4.66
CA ALA A 135 -7.29 8.38 5.82
C ALA A 135 -6.89 7.55 7.05
N SER A 136 -6.28 6.38 6.85
CA SER A 136 -6.04 5.39 7.91
C SER A 136 -4.59 5.25 8.37
N ALA A 137 -3.61 5.55 7.50
CA ALA A 137 -2.21 5.35 7.84
C ALA A 137 -1.74 6.32 8.94
N THR A 138 -1.12 5.77 9.98
CA THR A 138 -0.49 6.53 11.08
C THR A 138 1.03 6.39 11.09
N GLN A 139 1.56 5.44 10.30
CA GLN A 139 2.98 5.20 10.12
C GLN A 139 3.32 5.20 8.63
N VAL A 140 4.54 5.59 8.31
CA VAL A 140 5.09 5.52 6.96
C VAL A 140 6.53 5.04 7.02
N LEU A 141 6.86 4.04 6.22
CA LEU A 141 8.25 3.67 5.95
C LEU A 141 8.76 4.54 4.80
N ALA A 142 9.63 5.50 5.09
CA ALA A 142 10.15 6.46 4.12
C ALA A 142 11.66 6.34 3.99
N LEU A 143 12.11 5.82 2.84
CA LEU A 143 13.51 5.45 2.63
C LEU A 143 14.07 6.08 1.35
N ARG A 144 15.36 6.41 1.41
CA ARG A 144 16.18 6.83 0.27
C ARG A 144 17.26 5.79 0.01
N VAL A 145 17.44 5.41 -1.25
CA VAL A 145 18.65 4.72 -1.71
C VAL A 145 19.55 5.75 -2.37
N LYS A 146 20.74 5.93 -1.82
CA LYS A 146 21.72 6.94 -2.29
C LYS A 146 22.21 6.65 -3.69
N SER A 147 22.67 7.70 -4.36
CA SER A 147 23.25 7.61 -5.70
C SER A 147 24.29 6.50 -5.80
N ARG A 148 24.14 5.64 -6.80
CA ARG A 148 25.00 4.48 -7.10
C ARG A 148 25.07 3.42 -5.99
N ALA A 149 24.27 3.53 -4.95
CA ALA A 149 24.16 2.48 -3.93
C ALA A 149 23.23 1.37 -4.39
N SER A 150 23.46 0.17 -3.88
CA SER A 150 22.57 -0.99 -4.04
C SER A 150 22.13 -1.48 -2.68
N ALA A 151 20.83 -1.69 -2.51
CA ALA A 151 20.25 -2.20 -1.29
C ALA A 151 19.25 -3.33 -1.59
N ALA A 152 19.09 -4.23 -0.62
CA ALA A 152 18.06 -5.24 -0.62
C ALA A 152 17.31 -5.23 0.71
N LEU A 153 15.98 -5.29 0.65
CA LEU A 153 15.09 -5.28 1.81
C LEU A 153 14.01 -6.34 1.69
N GLU A 154 13.62 -6.88 2.82
CA GLU A 154 12.42 -7.69 2.95
C GLU A 154 11.46 -6.98 3.91
N LEU A 155 10.27 -6.64 3.42
CA LEU A 155 9.18 -6.09 4.22
C LEU A 155 8.17 -7.19 4.53
N VAL A 156 7.77 -7.32 5.77
CA VAL A 156 6.84 -8.36 6.18
C VAL A 156 5.71 -7.76 7.00
N SER A 157 4.49 -8.11 6.63
CA SER A 157 3.28 -7.71 7.35
C SER A 157 2.41 -8.93 7.57
N ALA A 158 2.05 -9.21 8.82
CA ALA A 158 1.12 -10.28 9.13
C ALA A 158 0.09 -9.80 10.15
N SER A 159 -1.19 -10.08 9.90
CA SER A 159 -2.29 -9.73 10.80
C SER A 159 -3.18 -10.91 11.14
N ALA A 160 -3.68 -10.95 12.38
CA ALA A 160 -4.70 -11.86 12.85
C ALA A 160 -6.12 -11.25 12.73
N GLY A 161 -6.30 -10.29 11.80
CA GLY A 161 -7.55 -9.59 11.52
C GLY A 161 -7.46 -8.09 11.78
N GLY A 162 -8.51 -7.35 11.40
CA GLY A 162 -8.61 -5.89 11.54
C GLY A 162 -8.05 -5.10 10.35
N MET A 163 -7.88 -3.80 10.55
CA MET A 163 -7.46 -2.84 9.51
C MET A 163 -5.95 -2.61 9.58
N LEU A 164 -5.23 -2.98 8.52
CA LEU A 164 -3.78 -2.85 8.39
C LEU A 164 -3.43 -1.87 7.27
N PRO A 165 -3.27 -0.57 7.57
CA PRO A 165 -2.77 0.40 6.60
C PRO A 165 -1.24 0.33 6.52
N LEU A 166 -0.71 0.14 5.32
CA LEU A 166 0.70 0.11 5.01
C LEU A 166 1.02 1.27 4.06
N ARG A 167 1.87 2.20 4.51
CA ARG A 167 2.32 3.34 3.70
C ARG A 167 3.81 3.32 3.54
N ILE A 168 4.28 3.40 2.29
CA ILE A 168 5.71 3.32 1.96
C ILE A 168 6.04 4.44 0.96
N LEU A 169 7.13 5.16 1.20
CA LEU A 169 7.70 6.16 0.29
C LEU A 169 9.16 5.81 0.00
N LEU A 170 9.49 5.66 -1.26
CA LEU A 170 10.82 5.29 -1.74
C LEU A 170 11.37 6.36 -2.67
N VAL A 171 12.59 6.81 -2.40
CA VAL A 171 13.34 7.72 -3.27
C VAL A 171 14.62 7.02 -3.69
N LEU A 172 14.74 6.68 -4.97
CA LEU A 172 15.95 6.10 -5.53
C LEU A 172 16.71 7.19 -6.28
N GLU A 173 17.87 7.59 -5.77
CA GLU A 173 18.73 8.59 -6.40
C GLU A 173 19.37 8.05 -7.68
N GLU A 174 20.09 8.90 -8.42
CA GLU A 174 20.70 8.54 -9.71
C GLU A 174 21.54 7.24 -9.64
N LYS A 175 21.22 6.28 -10.51
CA LYS A 175 21.87 4.96 -10.58
C LYS A 175 21.74 4.10 -9.33
N ALA A 176 20.87 4.45 -8.40
CA ALA A 176 20.56 3.64 -7.23
C ALA A 176 19.83 2.35 -7.63
N GLN A 177 20.00 1.29 -6.86
CA GLN A 177 19.34 0.01 -7.07
C GLN A 177 18.67 -0.47 -5.78
N LEU A 178 17.42 -0.90 -5.87
CA LEU A 178 16.68 -1.48 -4.76
C LEU A 178 16.02 -2.80 -5.17
N ASP A 179 16.35 -3.86 -4.46
CA ASP A 179 15.62 -5.12 -4.47
C ASP A 179 14.71 -5.15 -3.25
N LEU A 180 13.40 -5.09 -3.47
CA LEU A 180 12.39 -5.06 -2.43
C LEU A 180 11.49 -6.29 -2.52
N SER A 181 11.61 -7.19 -1.56
CA SER A 181 10.67 -8.29 -1.35
C SER A 181 9.63 -7.89 -0.32
N GLN A 182 8.36 -8.13 -0.59
CA GLN A 182 7.28 -7.83 0.33
C GLN A 182 6.37 -9.03 0.53
N LEU A 183 6.15 -9.43 1.78
CA LEU A 183 5.22 -10.47 2.18
C LEU A 183 4.07 -9.85 2.97
N ILE A 184 2.84 -10.18 2.59
CA ILE A 184 1.62 -9.80 3.33
C ILE A 184 0.84 -11.07 3.65
N GLU A 185 0.49 -11.25 4.93
CA GLU A 185 -0.36 -12.34 5.39
C GLU A 185 -1.56 -11.80 6.19
N ALA A 186 -2.78 -12.06 5.72
CA ALA A 186 -4.01 -11.82 6.48
C ALA A 186 -4.60 -13.17 6.90
N ARG A 187 -4.60 -13.48 8.21
CA ARG A 187 -4.99 -14.78 8.75
C ARG A 187 -6.41 -14.85 9.28
N ALA A 188 -7.10 -13.72 9.28
CA ALA A 188 -8.51 -13.61 9.66
C ALA A 188 -9.14 -12.42 8.96
N ALA A 189 -10.44 -12.23 9.15
CA ALA A 189 -11.21 -11.13 8.59
C ALA A 189 -10.53 -9.78 8.85
N GLY A 190 -10.26 -9.04 7.80
CA GLY A 190 -9.57 -7.77 7.89
C GLY A 190 -9.34 -7.13 6.53
N LEU A 191 -8.89 -5.88 6.55
CA LEU A 191 -8.52 -5.14 5.36
C LEU A 191 -7.05 -4.75 5.42
N VAL A 192 -6.28 -5.19 4.45
CA VAL A 192 -4.94 -4.67 4.20
C VAL A 192 -5.03 -3.60 3.12
N SER A 193 -4.57 -2.40 3.45
CA SER A 193 -4.48 -1.27 2.53
C SER A 193 -3.01 -0.89 2.35
N LEU A 194 -2.43 -1.20 1.19
CA LEU A 194 -1.05 -0.89 0.85
C LEU A 194 -0.99 0.25 -0.16
N VAL A 195 -0.23 1.29 0.15
CA VAL A 195 0.16 2.31 -0.84
C VAL A 195 1.68 2.49 -0.82
N ILE A 196 2.29 2.31 -1.98
CA ILE A 196 3.70 2.58 -2.24
C ILE A 196 3.82 3.73 -3.22
N GLU A 197 4.60 4.74 -2.86
CA GLU A 197 5.08 5.78 -3.76
C GLU A 197 6.57 5.55 -3.99
N ALA A 198 7.00 5.50 -5.25
CA ALA A 198 8.40 5.33 -5.60
C ALA A 198 8.82 6.35 -6.68
N HIS A 199 9.80 7.20 -6.35
CA HIS A 199 10.47 8.07 -7.31
C HIS A 199 11.82 7.47 -7.72
N LEU A 200 12.00 7.25 -9.02
CA LEU A 200 13.20 6.70 -9.61
C LEU A 200 13.92 7.77 -10.41
N ALA A 201 15.01 8.30 -9.89
CA ALA A 201 15.87 9.24 -10.61
C ALA A 201 16.57 8.55 -11.80
N ARG A 202 17.28 9.32 -12.61
CA ARG A 202 17.95 8.85 -13.83
C ARG A 202 18.73 7.54 -13.60
N SER A 203 18.48 6.56 -14.46
CA SER A 203 19.15 5.24 -14.44
C SER A 203 18.95 4.43 -13.13
N ALA A 204 18.06 4.85 -12.23
CA ALA A 204 17.75 4.09 -11.02
C ALA A 204 16.96 2.82 -11.35
N GLN A 205 17.08 1.79 -10.51
CA GLN A 205 16.44 0.49 -10.72
C GLN A 205 15.68 0.06 -9.47
N LEU A 206 14.40 -0.22 -9.62
CA LEU A 206 13.56 -0.83 -8.61
C LEU A 206 13.11 -2.22 -9.08
N ARG A 207 13.40 -3.25 -8.30
CA ARG A 207 12.78 -4.56 -8.41
C ARG A 207 11.92 -4.78 -7.18
N HIS A 208 10.60 -4.86 -7.36
CA HIS A 208 9.66 -5.09 -6.28
C HIS A 208 8.88 -6.38 -6.52
N GLY A 209 8.94 -7.28 -5.57
CA GLY A 209 8.16 -8.51 -5.54
C GLY A 209 7.19 -8.51 -4.35
N LEU A 210 5.89 -8.52 -4.62
CA LEU A 210 4.84 -8.65 -3.62
C LEU A 210 4.26 -10.07 -3.64
N VAL A 211 4.27 -10.72 -2.49
CA VAL A 211 3.55 -11.97 -2.25
C VAL A 211 2.51 -11.73 -1.15
N ALA A 212 1.24 -11.98 -1.44
CA ALA A 212 0.14 -11.67 -0.55
C ALA A 212 -0.78 -12.88 -0.37
N PHE A 213 -0.89 -13.38 0.85
CA PHE A 213 -1.77 -14.47 1.23
C PHE A 213 -2.89 -13.97 2.13
N GLY A 214 -4.12 -14.27 1.78
CA GLY A 214 -5.31 -13.90 2.54
C GLY A 214 -6.17 -15.10 2.93
N GLN A 215 -7.26 -14.80 3.62
CA GLN A 215 -8.37 -15.68 3.89
C GLN A 215 -9.59 -15.18 3.10
N ASN A 216 -10.57 -16.04 2.83
CA ASN A 216 -11.77 -15.69 2.06
C ASN A 216 -12.58 -14.53 2.65
N ASP A 217 -12.39 -14.21 3.91
CA ASP A 217 -13.02 -13.11 4.64
C ASP A 217 -12.10 -11.89 4.82
N ALA A 218 -10.95 -11.86 4.12
CA ALA A 218 -10.03 -10.73 4.12
C ALA A 218 -10.02 -10.00 2.78
N ALA A 219 -9.75 -8.69 2.82
CA ALA A 219 -9.62 -7.83 1.66
C ALA A 219 -8.21 -7.24 1.53
N LEU A 220 -7.72 -7.10 0.30
CA LEU A 220 -6.47 -6.44 -0.06
C LEU A 220 -6.70 -5.34 -1.08
N PHE A 221 -6.36 -4.10 -0.73
CA PHE A 221 -6.14 -3.02 -1.69
C PHE A 221 -4.65 -2.70 -1.73
N SER A 222 -4.02 -2.93 -2.87
CA SER A 222 -2.61 -2.65 -3.10
C SER A 222 -2.45 -1.67 -4.25
N HIS A 223 -1.91 -0.50 -3.97
CA HIS A 223 -1.65 0.54 -4.95
C HIS A 223 -0.16 0.89 -4.96
N ILE A 224 0.45 0.83 -6.15
CA ILE A 224 1.87 1.15 -6.31
C ILE A 224 1.99 2.23 -7.39
N ALA A 225 2.40 3.42 -6.98
CA ALA A 225 2.68 4.55 -7.88
C ALA A 225 4.19 4.67 -8.09
N VAL A 226 4.62 4.74 -9.35
CA VAL A 226 6.04 4.87 -9.70
C VAL A 226 6.22 6.01 -10.69
N GLU A 227 7.05 6.97 -10.35
CA GLU A 227 7.51 8.04 -11.24
C GLU A 227 8.94 7.71 -11.70
N GLN A 228 9.14 7.71 -13.03
CA GLN A 228 10.38 7.28 -13.65
C GLN A 228 11.03 8.41 -14.45
N GLU A 229 12.25 8.78 -14.06
CA GLU A 229 13.13 9.61 -14.89
C GLU A 229 13.78 8.77 -16.01
N PRO A 230 14.44 9.41 -17.00
CA PRO A 230 15.07 8.71 -18.12
C PRO A 230 16.04 7.61 -17.70
N GLU A 231 16.07 6.52 -18.48
CA GLU A 231 16.93 5.35 -18.31
C GLU A 231 16.64 4.52 -17.05
N SER A 232 15.68 4.94 -16.20
CA SER A 232 15.31 4.17 -15.01
C SER A 232 14.55 2.89 -15.37
N GLN A 233 14.54 1.95 -14.45
CA GLN A 233 13.88 0.66 -14.63
C GLN A 233 13.00 0.33 -13.42
N ALA A 234 11.73 -0.03 -13.65
CA ALA A 234 10.82 -0.52 -12.64
C ALA A 234 10.33 -1.92 -13.03
N ALA A 235 10.69 -2.93 -12.25
CA ALA A 235 10.18 -4.29 -12.40
C ALA A 235 9.30 -4.63 -11.20
N LEU A 236 7.98 -4.69 -11.43
CA LEU A 236 6.99 -4.97 -10.40
C LEU A 236 6.37 -6.34 -10.66
N SER A 237 6.39 -7.21 -9.66
CA SER A 237 5.78 -8.54 -9.72
C SER A 237 4.88 -8.72 -8.50
N ASN A 238 3.67 -9.23 -8.70
CA ASN A 238 2.80 -9.58 -7.59
C ASN A 238 2.19 -10.97 -7.72
N VAL A 239 2.04 -11.64 -6.59
CA VAL A 239 1.29 -12.88 -6.44
C VAL A 239 0.31 -12.68 -5.29
N ALA A 240 -0.98 -12.91 -5.53
CA ALA A 240 -1.98 -12.86 -4.47
C ALA A 240 -2.84 -14.12 -4.51
N ALA A 241 -3.15 -14.68 -3.34
CA ALA A 241 -3.94 -15.89 -3.20
C ALA A 241 -4.79 -15.88 -1.93
N GLY A 242 -5.98 -16.50 -1.99
CA GLY A 242 -6.84 -16.78 -0.83
C GLY A 242 -7.67 -15.59 -0.33
N TRP A 243 -7.66 -14.47 -1.00
CA TRP A 243 -8.40 -13.26 -0.60
C TRP A 243 -9.88 -13.37 -1.00
N GLY A 244 -10.78 -12.87 -0.17
CA GLY A 244 -12.19 -12.67 -0.55
C GLY A 244 -12.37 -11.48 -1.49
N LEU A 245 -11.49 -10.49 -1.39
CA LEU A 245 -11.40 -9.35 -2.30
C LEU A 245 -9.94 -8.96 -2.44
N ALA A 246 -9.40 -8.96 -3.65
CA ALA A 246 -8.07 -8.43 -3.92
C ALA A 246 -8.10 -7.49 -5.12
N ARG A 247 -7.53 -6.29 -4.93
CA ARG A 247 -7.37 -5.31 -5.99
C ARG A 247 -5.95 -4.76 -5.97
N HIS A 248 -5.21 -5.00 -7.05
CA HIS A 248 -3.84 -4.53 -7.22
C HIS A 248 -3.76 -3.56 -8.39
N GLU A 249 -3.34 -2.32 -8.11
CA GLU A 249 -3.29 -1.23 -9.08
C GLU A 249 -1.89 -0.63 -9.18
N PRO A 250 -1.03 -1.11 -10.08
CA PRO A 250 0.20 -0.41 -10.41
C PRO A 250 -0.10 0.79 -11.34
N ARG A 251 0.50 1.93 -11.04
CA ARG A 251 0.44 3.16 -11.84
C ARG A 251 1.86 3.68 -12.05
N LEU A 252 2.25 3.83 -13.31
CA LEU A 252 3.58 4.29 -13.66
C LEU A 252 3.50 5.47 -14.61
N VAL A 253 4.36 6.47 -14.40
CA VAL A 253 4.55 7.59 -15.31
C VAL A 253 6.04 7.72 -15.67
N GLN A 254 6.32 7.94 -16.94
CA GLN A 254 7.65 8.23 -17.44
C GLN A 254 7.72 9.73 -17.79
N VAL A 255 8.47 10.47 -16.99
CA VAL A 255 8.45 11.95 -17.05
C VAL A 255 9.01 12.47 -18.37
N GLN A 256 10.06 11.87 -18.92
CA GLN A 256 10.72 12.29 -20.17
C GLN A 256 10.94 11.13 -21.16
N GLY A 257 10.32 9.99 -20.90
CA GLY A 257 10.51 8.78 -21.70
C GLY A 257 11.84 8.05 -21.43
N GLN A 258 12.20 7.10 -22.30
CA GLN A 258 13.43 6.28 -22.20
C GLN A 258 13.56 5.45 -20.91
N ALA A 259 12.50 5.28 -20.17
CA ALA A 259 12.47 4.38 -19.02
C ALA A 259 11.88 3.02 -19.39
N HIS A 260 12.15 2.01 -18.58
CA HIS A 260 11.66 0.65 -18.79
C HIS A 260 10.77 0.20 -17.63
N SER A 261 9.60 -0.34 -17.96
CA SER A 261 8.64 -0.82 -16.96
C SER A 261 8.25 -2.27 -17.28
N PHE A 262 8.38 -3.15 -16.30
CA PHE A 262 7.98 -4.55 -16.39
C PHE A 262 6.94 -4.85 -15.32
N LEU A 263 5.75 -5.26 -15.74
CA LEU A 263 4.66 -5.59 -14.83
C LEU A 263 4.29 -7.06 -14.99
N ARG A 264 4.23 -7.81 -13.89
CA ARG A 264 3.82 -9.21 -13.83
C ARG A 264 2.86 -9.41 -12.68
N GLY A 265 1.75 -10.10 -12.90
CA GLY A 265 0.78 -10.41 -11.86
C GLY A 265 0.26 -11.83 -11.99
N LEU A 266 0.07 -12.47 -10.83
CA LEU A 266 -0.60 -13.75 -10.72
C LEU A 266 -1.63 -13.64 -9.59
N GLN A 267 -2.90 -13.87 -9.95
CA GLN A 267 -3.99 -13.96 -8.99
C GLN A 267 -4.49 -15.40 -8.95
N LEU A 268 -4.38 -16.02 -7.78
CA LEU A 268 -4.93 -17.36 -7.56
C LEU A 268 -6.27 -17.23 -6.86
N VAL A 269 -7.32 -17.42 -7.62
CA VAL A 269 -8.70 -17.29 -7.16
C VAL A 269 -9.30 -18.67 -6.88
N GLY A 270 -10.23 -18.73 -5.95
CA GLY A 270 -10.90 -19.95 -5.57
C GLY A 270 -12.34 -19.69 -5.12
N GLY A 271 -13.16 -20.74 -4.98
CA GLY A 271 -14.54 -20.61 -4.57
C GLY A 271 -15.41 -19.90 -5.60
N GLN A 272 -16.08 -18.81 -5.18
CA GLN A 272 -16.98 -18.02 -6.01
C GLN A 272 -16.41 -16.64 -6.37
N GLN A 273 -15.12 -16.49 -6.36
CA GLN A 273 -14.44 -15.23 -6.68
C GLN A 273 -14.39 -14.96 -8.18
#